data_b9fbd7700c36b748ebae449bba51d9d7
#
_entry.id   b9fbd7700c36b748ebae449bba51d9d7
#
_cell.length_a   1.000
_cell.length_b   1.000
_cell.length_c   1.000
_cell.angle_alpha   90.00
_cell.angle_beta   90.00
_cell.angle_gamma   90.00
#
_symmetry.space_group_name_H-M   'P 1'
#
loop_
_entity.id
_entity.type
_entity.pdbx_description
1 polymer ?
#
loop_
_entity_poly.entity_id
_entity_poly.type
_entity_poly.pdbx_seq_one_letter_code
_entity_poly.pdbx_strand_id
1 'polypeptide(L)'
;MSAVRVTGFDHLVLNVADVERSLAFYVGVLGLAPVRVDAWRAGEVPFPSVRIDQETIIDLVRGPRGESNVDHLCLVVAPIDWREVVGSGIFTVDEGPVPRFGARGTGQSIYVRDPDGNVVELRHYPQDA
;
A
#
# COMPACT_ATOMS: atom_id res chain seq x y z
N MET A 1 8.28 -18.00 -16.55
CA MET A 1 7.08 -17.21 -16.81
C MET A 1 6.52 -16.67 -15.50
N SER A 2 6.15 -15.40 -15.45
CA SER A 2 5.67 -14.78 -14.22
C SER A 2 4.19 -15.04 -13.99
N ALA A 3 3.79 -15.29 -12.74
CA ALA A 3 2.39 -15.39 -12.35
C ALA A 3 1.66 -14.05 -12.50
N VAL A 4 2.38 -12.94 -12.32
CA VAL A 4 1.88 -11.59 -12.48
C VAL A 4 2.94 -10.75 -13.18
N ARG A 5 2.53 -9.64 -13.78
CA ARG A 5 3.45 -8.67 -14.39
C ARG A 5 3.41 -7.38 -13.58
N VAL A 6 4.49 -7.09 -12.88
CA VAL A 6 4.63 -5.85 -12.12
C VAL A 6 4.81 -4.69 -13.10
N THR A 7 4.04 -3.63 -12.91
CA THR A 7 4.08 -2.44 -13.76
C THR A 7 4.47 -1.17 -13.02
N GLY A 8 4.48 -1.18 -11.68
CA GLY A 8 4.84 0.01 -10.93
C GLY A 8 4.83 -0.21 -9.43
N PHE A 9 5.27 0.82 -8.73
CA PHE A 9 5.25 0.88 -7.28
C PHE A 9 4.08 1.76 -6.84
N ASP A 10 3.23 1.28 -5.95
CA ASP A 10 2.07 2.02 -5.49
C ASP A 10 2.35 2.78 -4.19
N HIS A 11 2.73 2.08 -3.14
CA HIS A 11 2.95 2.71 -1.85
C HIS A 11 3.79 1.87 -0.91
N LEU A 12 4.37 2.55 0.06
CA LEU A 12 5.05 1.98 1.21
C LEU A 12 4.24 2.34 2.44
N VAL A 13 4.10 1.44 3.38
CA VAL A 13 3.39 1.69 4.63
C VAL A 13 4.39 1.69 5.78
N LEU A 14 4.54 2.84 6.44
CA LEU A 14 5.44 3.01 7.57
C LEU A 14 4.65 2.99 8.87
N ASN A 15 5.18 2.26 9.85
CA ASN A 15 4.72 2.38 11.23
C ASN A 15 5.42 3.57 11.87
N VAL A 16 4.65 4.54 12.37
CA VAL A 16 5.18 5.76 12.97
C VAL A 16 4.63 5.92 14.38
N ALA A 17 5.46 6.49 15.26
CA ALA A 17 5.07 6.68 16.65
C ALA A 17 4.00 7.78 16.82
N ASP A 18 4.07 8.82 15.98
CA ASP A 18 3.20 9.98 16.06
C ASP A 18 2.93 10.48 14.64
N VAL A 19 1.71 10.27 14.17
CA VAL A 19 1.32 10.60 12.78
C VAL A 19 1.41 12.10 12.53
N GLU A 20 0.96 12.95 13.47
CA GLU A 20 1.02 14.39 13.28
C GLU A 20 2.47 14.89 13.16
N ARG A 21 3.36 14.34 13.95
CA ARG A 21 4.79 14.68 13.86
C ARG A 21 5.38 14.22 12.52
N SER A 22 4.99 13.06 12.04
CA SER A 22 5.42 12.57 10.73
C SER A 22 4.89 13.47 9.61
N LEU A 23 3.64 13.91 9.69
CA LEU A 23 3.08 14.86 8.73
C LEU A 23 3.84 16.19 8.74
N ALA A 24 4.19 16.69 9.91
CA ALA A 24 5.00 17.91 10.01
C ALA A 24 6.32 17.78 9.26
N PHE A 25 6.92 16.61 9.31
CA PHE A 25 8.17 16.34 8.58
C PHE A 25 7.93 16.18 7.08
N TYR A 26 7.08 15.23 6.68
CA TYR A 26 6.91 14.91 5.26
C TYR A 26 6.21 16.03 4.48
N VAL A 27 5.21 16.66 5.06
CA VAL A 27 4.50 17.77 4.41
C VAL A 27 5.19 19.10 4.69
N GLY A 28 5.50 19.39 5.95
CA GLY A 28 6.03 20.68 6.35
C GLY A 28 7.48 20.89 5.93
N VAL A 29 8.34 19.92 6.18
CA VAL A 29 9.79 20.04 5.88
C VAL A 29 10.10 19.61 4.46
N LEU A 30 9.61 18.46 4.01
CA LEU A 30 9.92 17.94 2.68
C LEU A 30 8.99 18.46 1.58
N GLY A 31 7.85 19.04 1.94
CA GLY A 31 6.93 19.63 0.96
C GLY A 31 6.07 18.64 0.18
N LEU A 32 5.91 17.42 0.68
CA LEU A 32 5.05 16.44 0.01
C LEU A 32 3.58 16.81 0.19
N ALA A 33 2.75 16.48 -0.79
CA ALA A 33 1.32 16.79 -0.73
C ALA A 33 0.59 15.85 0.23
N PRO A 34 -0.26 16.38 1.13
CA PRO A 34 -1.04 15.55 2.04
C PRO A 34 -2.17 14.82 1.29
N VAL A 35 -2.47 13.59 1.71
CA VAL A 35 -3.55 12.77 1.16
C VAL A 35 -4.42 12.26 2.30
N ARG A 36 -5.70 12.57 2.27
CA ARG A 36 -6.71 12.16 3.25
C ARG A 36 -6.43 12.62 4.69
N VAL A 37 -5.63 13.68 4.88
CA VAL A 37 -5.25 14.14 6.22
C VAL A 37 -6.46 14.65 6.99
N ASP A 38 -7.33 15.46 6.35
CA ASP A 38 -8.53 15.97 7.01
C ASP A 38 -9.51 14.86 7.35
N ALA A 39 -9.69 13.89 6.46
CA ALA A 39 -10.53 12.72 6.72
C ALA A 39 -9.99 11.88 7.87
N TRP A 40 -8.67 11.71 7.94
CA TRP A 40 -8.05 11.00 9.06
C TRP A 40 -8.24 11.75 10.39
N ARG A 41 -8.04 13.05 10.39
CA ARG A 41 -8.26 13.86 11.60
C ARG A 41 -9.71 13.82 12.07
N ALA A 42 -10.64 13.71 11.14
CA ALA A 42 -12.06 13.57 11.43
C ALA A 42 -12.47 12.14 11.83
N GLY A 43 -11.54 11.18 11.82
CA GLY A 43 -11.83 9.79 12.18
C GLY A 43 -12.53 9.01 11.08
N GLU A 44 -12.56 9.52 9.85
CA GLU A 44 -13.28 8.88 8.74
C GLU A 44 -12.46 7.80 8.04
N VAL A 45 -11.12 7.90 8.14
CA VAL A 45 -10.20 6.91 7.59
C VAL A 45 -9.14 6.56 8.64
N PRO A 46 -8.55 5.37 8.57
CA PRO A 46 -7.64 4.90 9.63
C PRO A 46 -6.24 5.51 9.58
N PHE A 47 -5.81 6.07 8.46
CA PHE A 47 -4.49 6.66 8.32
C PHE A 47 -4.46 7.69 7.18
N PRO A 48 -3.57 8.69 7.28
CA PRO A 48 -3.30 9.60 6.17
C PRO A 48 -2.13 9.11 5.34
N SER A 49 -1.90 9.76 4.20
CA SER A 49 -0.77 9.46 3.33
C SER A 49 -0.11 10.75 2.86
N VAL A 50 1.08 10.64 2.30
CA VAL A 50 1.77 11.73 1.62
C VAL A 50 2.12 11.28 0.21
N ARG A 51 2.01 12.21 -0.74
CA ARG A 51 2.15 11.89 -2.16
C ARG A 51 3.54 12.25 -2.67
N ILE A 52 4.21 11.26 -3.26
CA ILE A 52 5.51 11.43 -3.92
C ILE A 52 5.31 11.96 -5.33
N ASP A 53 4.46 11.28 -6.10
CA ASP A 53 4.10 11.65 -7.47
C ASP A 53 2.67 11.16 -7.76
N GLN A 54 2.22 11.21 -9.00
CA GLN A 54 0.85 10.85 -9.37
C GLN A 54 0.50 9.39 -9.09
N GLU A 55 1.49 8.53 -8.95
CA GLU A 55 1.30 7.09 -8.87
C GLU A 55 1.81 6.48 -7.57
N THR A 56 2.49 7.28 -6.72
CA THR A 56 3.17 6.74 -5.53
C THR A 56 2.88 7.58 -4.29
N ILE A 57 2.46 6.91 -3.21
CA ILE A 57 2.24 7.52 -1.91
C ILE A 57 2.99 6.75 -0.83
N ILE A 58 3.14 7.38 0.34
CA ILE A 58 3.57 6.72 1.57
C ILE A 58 2.43 6.84 2.56
N ASP A 59 1.98 5.69 3.09
CA ASP A 59 0.95 5.65 4.13
C ASP A 59 1.63 5.72 5.49
N LEU A 60 1.06 6.54 6.38
CA LEU A 60 1.60 6.73 7.73
C LEU A 60 0.61 6.11 8.72
N VAL A 61 0.99 4.98 9.29
CA VAL A 61 0.15 4.21 10.20
C VAL A 61 0.76 4.27 11.60
N ARG A 62 -0.07 4.59 12.61
CA ARG A 62 0.41 4.61 13.98
C ARG A 62 0.71 3.19 14.44
N GLY A 63 1.93 2.96 14.90
CA GLY A 63 2.34 1.67 15.40
C GLY A 63 3.76 1.72 15.95
N PRO A 64 4.16 0.69 16.71
CA PRO A 64 5.51 0.63 17.24
C PRO A 64 6.52 0.41 16.12
N ARG A 65 7.65 1.09 16.22
CA ARG A 65 8.80 0.76 15.41
C ARG A 65 9.47 -0.44 16.07
N GLY A 66 9.21 -1.62 15.52
CA GLY A 66 9.84 -2.84 15.97
C GLY A 66 10.83 -3.34 14.93
N GLU A 67 10.96 -4.65 14.85
CA GLU A 67 11.78 -5.30 13.84
C GLU A 67 11.22 -5.11 12.43
N SER A 68 9.91 -4.84 12.33
CA SER A 68 9.23 -4.61 11.05
C SER A 68 8.71 -3.17 11.01
N ASN A 69 9.60 -2.23 10.69
CA ASN A 69 9.22 -0.83 10.58
C ASN A 69 8.32 -0.57 9.36
N VAL A 70 8.56 -1.28 8.27
CA VAL A 70 7.71 -1.26 7.09
C VAL A 70 6.63 -2.31 7.26
N ASP A 71 5.36 -1.87 7.31
CA ASP A 71 4.24 -2.79 7.44
C ASP A 71 4.14 -3.67 6.19
N HIS A 72 4.12 -3.05 5.04
CA HIS A 72 4.15 -3.74 3.75
C HIS A 72 4.53 -2.77 2.64
N LEU A 73 4.86 -3.31 1.49
CA LEU A 73 4.99 -2.54 0.25
C LEU A 73 3.93 -3.02 -0.74
N CYS A 74 3.53 -2.14 -1.63
CA CYS A 74 2.52 -2.47 -2.63
C CYS A 74 3.05 -2.25 -4.04
N LEU A 75 2.93 -3.28 -4.86
CA LEU A 75 3.32 -3.24 -6.26
C LEU A 75 2.07 -3.30 -7.14
N VAL A 76 2.05 -2.52 -8.20
CA VAL A 76 0.99 -2.58 -9.20
C VAL A 76 1.34 -3.68 -10.21
N VAL A 77 0.36 -4.49 -10.54
CA VAL A 77 0.51 -5.53 -11.57
C VAL A 77 -0.50 -5.30 -12.70
N ALA A 78 -0.22 -5.85 -13.85
CA ALA A 78 -1.17 -5.84 -14.95
C ALA A 78 -2.45 -6.57 -14.51
N PRO A 79 -3.65 -6.13 -14.95
CA PRO A 79 -4.90 -6.76 -14.57
C PRO A 79 -4.89 -8.27 -14.81
N ILE A 80 -5.37 -9.00 -13.82
CA ILE A 80 -5.36 -10.46 -13.81
C ILE A 80 -6.54 -10.95 -12.97
N ASP A 81 -6.99 -12.16 -13.23
CA ASP A 81 -8.00 -12.81 -12.38
C ASP A 81 -7.31 -13.33 -11.10
N TRP A 82 -7.56 -12.65 -9.98
CA TRP A 82 -6.96 -13.03 -8.71
C TRP A 82 -7.31 -14.44 -8.26
N ARG A 83 -8.46 -14.97 -8.68
CA ARG A 83 -8.85 -16.34 -8.32
C ARG A 83 -7.90 -17.36 -8.95
N GLU A 84 -7.42 -17.10 -10.16
CA GLU A 84 -6.43 -17.95 -10.79
C GLU A 84 -5.09 -17.88 -10.06
N VAL A 85 -4.66 -16.70 -9.68
CA VAL A 85 -3.38 -16.50 -8.98
C VAL A 85 -3.41 -17.19 -7.62
N VAL A 86 -4.47 -16.97 -6.84
CA VAL A 86 -4.63 -17.59 -5.51
C VAL A 86 -4.70 -19.12 -5.65
N GLY A 87 -5.45 -19.60 -6.62
CA GLY A 87 -5.61 -21.05 -6.84
C GLY A 87 -4.36 -21.73 -7.40
N SER A 88 -3.41 -20.97 -7.94
CA SER A 88 -2.18 -21.54 -8.53
C SER A 88 -1.24 -22.14 -7.49
N GLY A 89 -1.31 -21.68 -6.24
CA GLY A 89 -0.40 -22.13 -5.18
C GLY A 89 1.02 -21.58 -5.28
N ILE A 90 1.26 -20.62 -6.21
CA ILE A 90 2.60 -20.01 -6.38
C ILE A 90 2.95 -19.13 -5.18
N PHE A 91 1.93 -18.42 -4.62
CA PHE A 91 2.13 -17.52 -3.51
C PHE A 91 1.55 -18.08 -2.22
N THR A 92 2.17 -17.75 -1.09
CA THR A 92 1.52 -17.82 0.22
C THR A 92 0.64 -16.59 0.36
N VAL A 93 -0.67 -16.78 0.31
CA VAL A 93 -1.64 -15.67 0.34
C VAL A 93 -2.19 -15.51 1.74
N ASP A 94 -1.99 -14.33 2.34
CA ASP A 94 -2.53 -14.02 3.67
C ASP A 94 -3.96 -13.50 3.59
N GLU A 95 -4.28 -12.72 2.56
CA GLU A 95 -5.59 -12.07 2.42
C GLU A 95 -5.83 -11.72 0.96
N GLY A 96 -7.12 -11.72 0.59
CA GLY A 96 -7.56 -11.23 -0.71
C GLY A 96 -8.09 -12.31 -1.64
N PRO A 97 -8.68 -11.90 -2.76
CA PRO A 97 -8.76 -10.53 -3.27
C PRO A 97 -9.70 -9.63 -2.47
N VAL A 98 -9.25 -8.42 -2.21
CA VAL A 98 -10.00 -7.41 -1.44
C VAL A 98 -9.80 -6.02 -2.06
N PRO A 99 -10.81 -5.12 -1.94
CA PRO A 99 -10.62 -3.73 -2.37
C PRO A 99 -9.78 -2.99 -1.34
N ARG A 100 -8.86 -2.15 -1.81
CA ARG A 100 -8.00 -1.34 -0.95
C ARG A 100 -7.74 0.01 -1.59
N PHE A 101 -7.66 1.05 -0.76
CA PHE A 101 -7.21 2.37 -1.18
C PHE A 101 -5.70 2.32 -1.50
N GLY A 102 -5.31 3.06 -2.53
CA GLY A 102 -3.90 3.21 -2.91
C GLY A 102 -3.65 4.52 -3.62
N ALA A 103 -2.51 4.64 -4.25
CA ALA A 103 -2.04 5.89 -4.85
C ALA A 103 -2.98 6.45 -5.92
N ARG A 104 -3.67 5.58 -6.65
CA ARG A 104 -4.57 5.93 -7.75
C ARG A 104 -6.04 5.61 -7.42
N GLY A 105 -6.39 5.54 -6.14
CA GLY A 105 -7.75 5.20 -5.69
C GLY A 105 -7.88 3.74 -5.29
N THR A 106 -9.09 3.21 -5.39
CA THR A 106 -9.35 1.83 -4.99
C THR A 106 -8.90 0.85 -6.06
N GLY A 107 -8.10 -0.12 -5.66
CA GLY A 107 -7.69 -1.24 -6.49
C GLY A 107 -8.16 -2.56 -5.89
N GLN A 108 -7.88 -3.66 -6.57
CA GLN A 108 -8.15 -5.01 -6.10
C GLN A 108 -6.83 -5.68 -5.77
N SER A 109 -6.69 -6.12 -4.52
CA SER A 109 -5.40 -6.55 -3.97
C SER A 109 -5.44 -7.94 -3.38
N ILE A 110 -4.28 -8.61 -3.43
CA ILE A 110 -3.97 -9.76 -2.57
C ILE A 110 -2.71 -9.42 -1.77
N TYR A 111 -2.59 -10.01 -0.59
CA TYR A 111 -1.40 -9.88 0.26
C TYR A 111 -0.68 -11.21 0.31
N VAL A 112 0.59 -11.19 -0.06
CA VAL A 112 1.41 -12.39 -0.14
C VAL A 112 2.68 -12.21 0.69
N ARG A 113 3.43 -13.28 0.89
CA ARG A 113 4.70 -13.26 1.62
C ARG A 113 5.86 -13.52 0.67
N ASP A 114 6.95 -12.77 0.85
CA ASP A 114 8.20 -13.09 0.19
C ASP A 114 8.95 -14.20 0.97
N PRO A 115 10.11 -14.68 0.49
CA PRO A 115 10.82 -15.77 1.17
C PRO A 115 11.22 -15.48 2.61
N ASP A 116 11.42 -14.22 2.98
CA ASP A 116 11.78 -13.81 4.34
C ASP A 116 10.58 -13.41 5.19
N GLY A 117 9.37 -13.57 4.66
CA GLY A 117 8.14 -13.24 5.37
C GLY A 117 7.72 -11.79 5.26
N ASN A 118 8.36 -10.98 4.41
CA ASN A 118 7.90 -9.61 4.16
C ASN A 118 6.54 -9.64 3.49
N VAL A 119 5.64 -8.76 3.93
CA VAL A 119 4.32 -8.65 3.33
C VAL A 119 4.40 -7.81 2.07
N VAL A 120 3.90 -8.36 0.97
CA VAL A 120 3.82 -7.68 -0.31
C VAL A 120 2.36 -7.65 -0.75
N GLU A 121 1.82 -6.45 -0.92
CA GLU A 121 0.50 -6.27 -1.51
C GLU A 121 0.66 -6.18 -3.02
N LEU A 122 -0.06 -7.02 -3.74
CA LEU A 122 -0.11 -6.98 -5.20
C LEU A 122 -1.49 -6.48 -5.58
N ARG A 123 -1.56 -5.42 -6.40
CA ARG A 123 -2.85 -4.85 -6.81
C ARG A 123 -2.91 -4.60 -8.30
N HIS A 124 -4.10 -4.70 -8.84
CA HIS A 124 -4.38 -4.12 -10.13
C HIS A 124 -5.48 -3.07 -9.98
N TYR A 125 -5.47 -2.12 -10.89
CA TYR A 125 -6.52 -1.12 -10.99
C TYR A 125 -7.46 -1.52 -12.12
N PRO A 126 -8.78 -1.63 -11.86
CA PRO A 126 -9.73 -2.04 -12.90
C PRO A 126 -9.69 -1.16 -14.15
N GLN A 127 -9.38 0.14 -13.97
CA GLN A 127 -9.29 1.07 -15.10
C GLN A 127 -8.11 0.80 -16.02
N ASP A 128 -7.15 -0.04 -15.62
CA ASP A 128 -6.01 -0.42 -16.46
C ASP A 128 -6.34 -1.59 -17.40
N ALA A 129 -7.52 -2.17 -17.25
CA ALA A 129 -7.94 -3.31 -18.05
C ALA A 129 -8.29 -2.91 -19.50
#